data_54a8d70eb54bea5a89bf591ed94a512f
#
_entry.id   54a8d70eb54bea5a89bf591ed94a512f
#
_cell.length_a   1.000
_cell.length_b   1.000
_cell.length_c   1.000
_cell.angle_alpha   90.00
_cell.angle_beta   90.00
_cell.angle_gamma   90.00
#
_symmetry.space_group_name_H-M   'P 1'
#
loop_
_entity.id
_entity.type
_entity.pdbx_description
1 polymer ?
#
loop_
_entity_poly.entity_id
_entity_poly.type
_entity_poly.pdbx_seq_one_letter_code
_entity_poly.pdbx_strand_id
1 'polypeptide(L)'
;MITMNAIQWPKKWIPGETDNFVSNEVIVKGLDFNKVVQHLRDASHWEKYYKNSGNVHMFETFGFLVEAQVEEFELKDTILRLAWRGWNEAKGDEYLEIYHAWIVEKLDNDRVRILTQESQSGVPAKALAKSVPNAMLNGHQAWLDGLVAYSR
;
A
#
# COMPACT_ATOMS: atom_id res chain seq x y z
N MET A 1 1.71 -13.22 24.15
CA MET A 1 1.30 -13.23 22.72
C MET A 1 1.13 -11.81 22.23
N ILE A 2 1.79 -11.44 21.12
CA ILE A 2 1.60 -10.13 20.49
C ILE A 2 0.35 -10.19 19.61
N THR A 3 -0.56 -9.26 19.84
CA THR A 3 -1.72 -9.08 18.96
C THR A 3 -1.30 -8.23 17.75
N MET A 4 -1.49 -8.76 16.56
CA MET A 4 -1.22 -8.03 15.33
C MET A 4 -2.27 -6.94 15.11
N ASN A 5 -1.81 -5.78 14.68
CA ASN A 5 -2.70 -4.64 14.45
C ASN A 5 -3.40 -4.74 13.10
N ALA A 6 -4.58 -4.17 13.02
CA ALA A 6 -5.35 -4.07 11.79
C ALA A 6 -5.43 -2.63 11.30
N ILE A 7 -5.66 -2.48 10.00
CA ILE A 7 -5.91 -1.16 9.41
C ILE A 7 -7.20 -0.57 10.00
N GLN A 8 -7.15 0.73 10.27
CA GLN A 8 -8.32 1.49 10.73
C GLN A 8 -8.94 2.18 9.52
N TRP A 9 -10.04 1.63 9.03
CA TRP A 9 -10.67 2.10 7.79
C TRP A 9 -11.59 3.28 8.04
N PRO A 10 -11.44 4.39 7.29
CA PRO A 10 -12.47 5.41 7.24
C PRO A 10 -13.78 4.83 6.71
N LYS A 11 -14.91 5.38 7.14
CA LYS A 11 -16.24 4.87 6.81
C LYS A 11 -16.48 4.69 5.29
N LYS A 12 -15.94 5.59 4.49
CA LYS A 12 -16.07 5.54 3.02
C LYS A 12 -15.31 4.37 2.38
N TRP A 13 -14.31 3.81 3.08
CA TRP A 13 -13.33 2.89 2.50
C TRP A 13 -13.38 1.48 3.08
N ILE A 14 -14.46 1.12 3.75
CA ILE A 14 -14.59 -0.19 4.40
C ILE A 14 -14.47 -1.30 3.34
N PRO A 15 -13.55 -2.28 3.54
CA PRO A 15 -13.40 -3.39 2.62
C PRO A 15 -14.71 -4.13 2.37
N GLY A 16 -14.98 -4.45 1.10
CA GLY A 16 -16.21 -5.11 0.69
C GLY A 16 -17.36 -4.17 0.40
N GLU A 17 -17.28 -2.91 0.83
CA GLU A 17 -18.27 -1.88 0.51
C GLU A 17 -17.82 -0.98 -0.65
N THR A 18 -16.61 -1.19 -1.15
CA THR A 18 -16.05 -0.50 -2.30
C THR A 18 -16.01 -1.43 -3.52
N ASP A 19 -15.45 -0.96 -4.63
CA ASP A 19 -15.51 -1.70 -5.89
C ASP A 19 -14.40 -2.72 -6.06
N ASN A 20 -13.25 -2.52 -5.40
CA ASN A 20 -12.15 -3.47 -5.37
C ASN A 20 -11.39 -3.37 -4.05
N PHE A 21 -10.97 -4.50 -3.52
CA PHE A 21 -10.14 -4.55 -2.32
C PHE A 21 -9.08 -5.62 -2.48
N VAL A 22 -7.84 -5.27 -2.15
CA VAL A 22 -6.72 -6.21 -2.14
C VAL A 22 -5.96 -6.12 -0.82
N SER A 23 -5.42 -7.25 -0.38
CA SER A 23 -4.65 -7.35 0.86
C SER A 23 -3.43 -8.21 0.62
N ASN A 24 -2.27 -7.68 0.98
CA ASN A 24 -1.00 -8.37 0.88
C ASN A 24 -0.24 -8.26 2.20
N GLU A 25 0.41 -9.34 2.60
CA GLU A 25 1.14 -9.38 3.85
C GLU A 25 2.38 -10.24 3.71
N VAL A 26 3.47 -9.80 4.36
CA VAL A 26 4.66 -10.64 4.58
C VAL A 26 5.12 -10.51 6.02
N ILE A 27 5.66 -11.60 6.57
CA ILE A 27 6.32 -11.60 7.88
C ILE A 27 7.71 -12.17 7.65
N VAL A 28 8.73 -11.38 7.97
CA VAL A 28 10.11 -11.70 7.64
C VAL A 28 10.98 -11.63 8.89
N LYS A 29 11.79 -12.67 9.11
CA LYS A 29 12.74 -12.72 10.20
C LYS A 29 14.06 -12.06 9.78
N GLY A 30 14.67 -11.32 10.69
CA GLY A 30 15.96 -10.69 10.46
C GLY A 30 15.91 -9.41 9.63
N LEU A 31 14.73 -8.82 9.45
CA LEU A 31 14.58 -7.60 8.71
C LEU A 31 14.68 -6.38 9.64
N ASP A 32 15.35 -5.32 9.17
CA ASP A 32 15.49 -4.09 9.94
C ASP A 32 14.24 -3.22 9.78
N PHE A 33 13.46 -3.10 10.84
CA PHE A 33 12.26 -2.27 10.88
C PHE A 33 12.52 -0.83 10.45
N ASN A 34 13.62 -0.24 10.91
CA ASN A 34 13.92 1.17 10.59
C ASN A 34 14.22 1.38 9.11
N LYS A 35 14.87 0.42 8.47
CA LYS A 35 15.11 0.48 7.02
C LYS A 35 13.81 0.37 6.24
N VAL A 36 12.93 -0.55 6.63
CA VAL A 36 11.62 -0.69 5.99
C VAL A 36 10.83 0.61 6.10
N VAL A 37 10.76 1.19 7.29
CA VAL A 37 10.06 2.45 7.53
C VAL A 37 10.65 3.57 6.65
N GLN A 38 11.97 3.68 6.60
CA GLN A 38 12.64 4.71 5.80
C GLN A 38 12.31 4.59 4.33
N HIS A 39 12.36 3.39 3.77
CA HIS A 39 12.12 3.17 2.34
C HIS A 39 10.65 3.26 1.97
N LEU A 40 9.75 2.99 2.90
CA LEU A 40 8.32 3.11 2.65
C LEU A 40 7.81 4.54 2.78
N ARG A 41 8.23 5.26 3.83
CA ARG A 41 7.73 6.61 4.09
C ARG A 41 8.23 7.66 3.12
N ASP A 42 9.37 7.42 2.48
CA ASP A 42 9.95 8.34 1.50
C ASP A 42 9.62 7.85 0.09
N ALA A 43 8.64 8.49 -0.53
CA ALA A 43 8.17 8.11 -1.86
C ALA A 43 9.27 8.18 -2.93
N SER A 44 10.29 9.02 -2.73
CA SER A 44 11.43 9.08 -3.65
C SER A 44 12.25 7.79 -3.69
N HIS A 45 12.10 6.93 -2.68
CA HIS A 45 12.77 5.62 -2.64
C HIS A 45 12.01 4.55 -3.42
N TRP A 46 10.72 4.73 -3.67
CA TRP A 46 9.87 3.68 -4.25
C TRP A 46 10.37 3.21 -5.62
N GLU A 47 10.81 4.13 -6.47
CA GLU A 47 11.31 3.81 -7.81
C GLU A 47 12.53 2.88 -7.78
N LYS A 48 13.27 2.86 -6.68
CA LYS A 48 14.49 2.08 -6.53
C LYS A 48 14.21 0.59 -6.37
N TYR A 49 13.01 0.22 -5.93
CA TYR A 49 12.66 -1.17 -5.64
C TYR A 49 11.29 -1.60 -6.14
N TYR A 50 10.47 -0.68 -6.65
CA TYR A 50 9.13 -0.97 -7.14
C TYR A 50 8.95 -0.43 -8.56
N LYS A 51 8.94 -1.34 -9.54
CA LYS A 51 8.96 -0.97 -10.97
C LYS A 51 7.68 -0.30 -11.45
N ASN A 52 6.54 -0.55 -10.77
CA ASN A 52 5.27 0.06 -11.13
C ASN A 52 5.11 1.47 -10.56
N SER A 53 6.12 1.98 -9.87
CA SER A 53 6.15 3.34 -9.35
C SER A 53 7.12 4.17 -10.16
N GLY A 54 6.74 5.38 -10.49
CA GLY A 54 7.60 6.31 -11.20
C GLY A 54 7.06 7.72 -11.07
N ASN A 55 7.86 8.69 -11.49
CA ASN A 55 7.49 10.09 -11.51
C ASN A 55 6.85 10.54 -10.19
N VAL A 56 7.61 10.47 -9.10
CA VAL A 56 7.13 10.71 -7.73
C VAL A 56 6.36 12.02 -7.58
N HIS A 57 6.73 13.06 -8.35
CA HIS A 57 6.02 14.34 -8.29
C HIS A 57 4.60 14.27 -8.83
N MET A 58 4.33 13.32 -9.72
CA MET A 58 3.02 13.08 -10.33
C MET A 58 2.38 11.79 -9.81
N PHE A 59 3.10 11.01 -9.03
CA PHE A 59 2.70 9.72 -8.49
C PHE A 59 2.06 8.82 -9.55
N GLU A 60 2.88 8.37 -10.49
CA GLU A 60 2.44 7.44 -11.53
C GLU A 60 2.52 6.00 -11.02
N THR A 61 1.45 5.25 -11.15
CA THR A 61 1.41 3.82 -10.83
C THR A 61 0.53 3.08 -11.85
N PHE A 62 1.00 1.95 -12.35
CA PHE A 62 0.30 1.15 -13.38
C PHE A 62 -0.11 1.98 -14.60
N GLY A 63 0.66 3.01 -14.96
CA GLY A 63 0.37 3.89 -16.08
C GLY A 63 -0.70 4.94 -15.79
N PHE A 64 -1.22 5.01 -14.57
CA PHE A 64 -2.15 6.06 -14.14
C PHE A 64 -1.39 7.17 -13.43
N LEU A 65 -1.69 8.42 -13.78
CA LEU A 65 -1.26 9.57 -13.00
C LEU A 65 -2.23 9.73 -11.83
N VAL A 66 -1.71 9.67 -10.62
CA VAL A 66 -2.52 9.70 -9.40
C VAL A 66 -2.01 10.81 -8.50
N GLU A 67 -2.91 11.68 -8.06
CA GLU A 67 -2.64 12.60 -6.97
C GLU A 67 -2.86 11.86 -5.65
N ALA A 68 -2.11 12.22 -4.62
CA ALA A 68 -2.20 11.54 -3.34
C ALA A 68 -2.12 12.52 -2.18
N GLN A 69 -2.87 12.22 -1.13
CA GLN A 69 -2.86 12.95 0.12
C GLN A 69 -2.74 11.99 1.28
N VAL A 70 -1.74 12.20 2.15
CA VAL A 70 -1.59 11.38 3.36
C VAL A 70 -2.75 11.67 4.30
N GLU A 71 -3.42 10.60 4.71
CA GLU A 71 -4.57 10.65 5.62
C GLU A 71 -4.24 10.14 7.02
N GLU A 72 -3.25 9.26 7.15
CA GLU A 72 -2.80 8.73 8.42
C GLU A 72 -1.28 8.59 8.41
N PHE A 73 -0.64 9.09 9.46
CA PHE A 73 0.77 8.83 9.72
C PHE A 73 0.99 8.76 11.22
N GLU A 74 1.40 7.58 11.70
CA GLU A 74 1.80 7.37 13.09
C GLU A 74 3.04 6.50 13.12
N LEU A 75 4.11 6.98 13.70
CA LEU A 75 5.35 6.23 13.84
C LEU A 75 5.73 6.16 15.32
N LYS A 76 5.79 4.94 15.85
CA LYS A 76 6.26 4.63 17.19
C LYS A 76 7.43 3.65 17.10
N ASP A 77 8.02 3.29 18.24
CA ASP A 77 9.21 2.44 18.28
C ASP A 77 9.01 1.08 17.59
N THR A 78 7.80 0.55 17.61
CA THR A 78 7.51 -0.80 17.12
C THR A 78 6.50 -0.86 16.00
N ILE A 79 5.92 0.28 15.58
CA ILE A 79 4.88 0.29 14.55
C ILE A 79 4.88 1.57 13.73
N LEU A 80 4.69 1.40 12.43
CA LEU A 80 4.32 2.47 11.52
C LEU A 80 2.90 2.21 11.01
N ARG A 81 2.06 3.24 11.08
CA ARG A 81 0.78 3.30 10.39
C ARG A 81 0.86 4.42 9.35
N LEU A 82 0.61 4.08 8.11
CA LEU A 82 0.66 5.03 6.99
C LEU A 82 -0.50 4.74 6.06
N ALA A 83 -1.24 5.77 5.70
CA ALA A 83 -2.28 5.64 4.71
C ALA A 83 -2.41 6.92 3.90
N TRP A 84 -2.76 6.77 2.64
CA TRP A 84 -3.05 7.91 1.78
C TRP A 84 -4.27 7.64 0.91
N ARG A 85 -4.94 8.73 0.54
CA ARG A 85 -5.98 8.73 -0.46
C ARG A 85 -5.35 9.14 -1.78
N GLY A 86 -5.68 8.45 -2.85
CA GLY A 86 -5.20 8.75 -4.18
C GLY A 86 -6.36 8.85 -5.17
N TRP A 87 -6.19 9.65 -6.19
CA TRP A 87 -7.19 9.79 -7.26
C TRP A 87 -6.52 10.23 -8.54
N ASN A 88 -7.15 9.87 -9.68
CA ASN A 88 -6.75 10.43 -10.97
C ASN A 88 -7.61 11.66 -11.28
N GLU A 89 -7.22 12.44 -12.29
CA GLU A 89 -7.97 13.63 -12.71
C GLU A 89 -9.07 13.33 -13.72
N ALA A 90 -9.26 12.07 -14.08
CA ALA A 90 -10.30 11.65 -15.02
C ALA A 90 -11.70 11.85 -14.42
N LYS A 91 -12.70 11.84 -15.29
CA LYS A 91 -14.12 11.98 -14.92
C LYS A 91 -14.92 10.81 -15.48
N GLY A 92 -16.07 10.56 -14.86
CA GLY A 92 -16.98 9.51 -15.30
C GLY A 92 -16.37 8.11 -15.16
N ASP A 93 -16.48 7.32 -16.22
CA ASP A 93 -16.07 5.92 -16.21
C ASP A 93 -14.54 5.69 -16.14
N GLU A 94 -13.77 6.74 -16.29
CA GLU A 94 -12.31 6.66 -16.15
C GLU A 94 -11.82 7.10 -14.78
N TYR A 95 -12.70 7.58 -13.91
CA TYR A 95 -12.34 8.04 -12.57
C TYR A 95 -12.02 6.86 -11.65
N LEU A 96 -10.89 6.97 -10.96
CA LEU A 96 -10.45 6.01 -9.95
C LEU A 96 -10.04 6.77 -8.70
N GLU A 97 -10.53 6.33 -7.54
CA GLU A 97 -10.16 6.84 -6.24
C GLU A 97 -9.80 5.66 -5.34
N ILE A 98 -8.73 5.83 -4.58
CA ILE A 98 -8.21 4.74 -3.73
C ILE A 98 -7.88 5.24 -2.33
N TYR A 99 -7.92 4.31 -1.38
CA TYR A 99 -7.34 4.48 -0.05
C TYR A 99 -6.36 3.33 0.18
N HIS A 100 -5.08 3.67 0.30
CA HIS A 100 -3.99 2.69 0.40
C HIS A 100 -3.37 2.80 1.78
N ALA A 101 -3.41 1.72 2.52
CA ALA A 101 -2.99 1.69 3.91
C ALA A 101 -1.88 0.66 4.14
N TRP A 102 -0.97 1.01 5.04
CA TRP A 102 0.18 0.21 5.42
C TRP A 102 0.31 0.10 6.92
N ILE A 103 0.71 -1.08 7.39
CA ILE A 103 1.22 -1.27 8.74
C ILE A 103 2.57 -1.98 8.61
N VAL A 104 3.60 -1.41 9.25
CA VAL A 104 4.88 -2.08 9.46
C VAL A 104 5.05 -2.22 10.96
N GLU A 105 5.22 -3.43 11.47
CA GLU A 105 5.36 -3.63 12.91
C GLU A 105 6.38 -4.70 13.27
N LYS A 106 7.06 -4.47 14.39
CA LYS A 106 7.94 -5.46 14.99
C LYS A 106 7.09 -6.51 15.70
N LEU A 107 7.43 -7.76 15.48
CA LEU A 107 6.87 -8.90 16.22
C LEU A 107 7.96 -9.51 17.10
N ASP A 108 7.61 -10.55 17.85
CA ASP A 108 8.58 -11.33 18.63
C ASP A 108 9.55 -12.08 17.73
N ASN A 109 10.68 -12.51 18.30
CA ASN A 109 11.67 -13.37 17.63
C ASN A 109 12.29 -12.74 16.38
N ASP A 110 12.61 -11.45 16.45
CA ASP A 110 13.28 -10.72 15.36
C ASP A 110 12.52 -10.77 14.05
N ARG A 111 11.19 -10.68 14.10
CA ARG A 111 10.32 -10.66 12.93
C ARG A 111 9.74 -9.28 12.70
N VAL A 112 9.56 -8.93 11.44
CA VAL A 112 8.85 -7.72 11.02
C VAL A 112 7.69 -8.12 10.12
N ARG A 113 6.51 -7.60 10.42
CA ARG A 113 5.30 -7.76 9.60
C ARG A 113 5.09 -6.52 8.75
N ILE A 114 4.84 -6.72 7.47
CA ILE A 114 4.44 -5.63 6.56
C ILE A 114 3.10 -6.02 5.96
N LEU A 115 2.07 -5.22 6.27
CA LEU A 115 0.73 -5.37 5.73
C LEU A 115 0.43 -4.17 4.84
N THR A 116 -0.08 -4.44 3.63
CA THR A 116 -0.61 -3.39 2.78
C THR A 116 -1.99 -3.79 2.26
N GLN A 117 -2.93 -2.87 2.37
CA GLN A 117 -4.30 -3.07 1.91
C GLN A 117 -4.76 -1.83 1.14
N GLU A 118 -5.50 -2.05 0.07
CA GLU A 118 -6.03 -0.94 -0.71
C GLU A 118 -7.49 -1.18 -1.04
N SER A 119 -8.30 -0.16 -0.78
CA SER A 119 -9.72 -0.12 -1.13
C SER A 119 -9.90 0.88 -2.26
N GLN A 120 -10.64 0.50 -3.30
CA GLN A 120 -10.73 1.27 -4.54
C GLN A 120 -12.17 1.45 -4.97
N SER A 121 -12.48 2.63 -5.53
CA SER A 121 -13.80 2.97 -6.04
C SER A 121 -13.71 3.53 -7.46
N GLY A 122 -14.71 3.21 -8.28
CA GLY A 122 -14.83 3.65 -9.65
C GLY A 122 -14.93 2.50 -10.64
N VAL A 123 -15.26 2.81 -11.88
CA VAL A 123 -15.38 1.79 -12.94
C VAL A 123 -14.06 1.05 -13.18
N PRO A 124 -12.90 1.73 -13.20
CA PRO A 124 -11.63 1.00 -13.30
C PRO A 124 -11.40 0.01 -12.16
N ALA A 125 -11.85 0.34 -10.94
CA ALA A 125 -11.76 -0.56 -9.79
C ALA A 125 -12.63 -1.80 -9.99
N LYS A 126 -13.82 -1.64 -10.52
CA LYS A 126 -14.71 -2.78 -10.84
C LYS A 126 -14.07 -3.72 -11.87
N ALA A 127 -13.38 -3.16 -12.85
CA ALA A 127 -12.66 -3.94 -13.86
C ALA A 127 -11.51 -4.73 -13.21
N LEU A 128 -10.75 -4.11 -12.32
CA LEU A 128 -9.68 -4.78 -11.58
C LEU A 128 -10.21 -5.94 -10.74
N ALA A 129 -11.34 -5.75 -10.07
CA ALA A 129 -11.94 -6.79 -9.24
C ALA A 129 -12.34 -8.04 -10.01
N LYS A 130 -12.67 -7.87 -11.29
CA LYS A 130 -13.06 -8.98 -12.19
C LYS A 130 -11.87 -9.61 -12.90
N SER A 131 -10.69 -8.97 -12.86
CA SER A 131 -9.49 -9.48 -13.53
C SER A 131 -8.94 -10.70 -12.83
N VAL A 132 -8.52 -11.70 -13.61
CA VAL A 132 -7.86 -12.90 -13.10
C VAL A 132 -6.57 -13.09 -13.90
N PRO A 133 -5.41 -12.88 -13.29
CA PRO A 133 -5.21 -12.41 -11.90
C PRO A 133 -5.59 -10.94 -11.69
N ASN A 134 -5.88 -10.57 -10.44
CA ASN A 134 -6.09 -9.18 -10.09
C ASN A 134 -4.75 -8.44 -10.15
N ALA A 135 -4.59 -7.52 -11.08
CA ALA A 135 -3.32 -6.82 -11.33
C ALA A 135 -2.84 -6.02 -10.12
N MET A 136 -3.78 -5.44 -9.36
CA MET A 136 -3.44 -4.65 -8.18
C MET A 136 -2.89 -5.55 -7.07
N LEU A 137 -3.48 -6.73 -6.87
CA LEU A 137 -2.98 -7.71 -5.91
C LEU A 137 -1.55 -8.13 -6.23
N ASN A 138 -1.29 -8.45 -7.50
CA ASN A 138 0.06 -8.84 -7.95
C ASN A 138 1.05 -7.67 -7.86
N GLY A 139 0.61 -6.47 -8.19
CA GLY A 139 1.46 -5.28 -8.10
C GLY A 139 1.88 -4.98 -6.67
N HIS A 140 0.96 -5.05 -5.73
CA HIS A 140 1.29 -4.83 -4.32
C HIS A 140 2.19 -5.92 -3.76
N GLN A 141 2.05 -7.16 -4.21
CA GLN A 141 2.98 -8.21 -3.82
C GLN A 141 4.40 -7.91 -4.32
N ALA A 142 4.53 -7.44 -5.56
CA ALA A 142 5.83 -7.02 -6.09
C ALA A 142 6.41 -5.86 -5.27
N TRP A 143 5.58 -4.95 -4.81
CA TRP A 143 6.01 -3.84 -3.94
C TRP A 143 6.56 -4.38 -2.62
N LEU A 144 5.82 -5.27 -1.96
CA LEU A 144 6.29 -5.90 -0.72
C LEU A 144 7.61 -6.65 -0.91
N ASP A 145 7.70 -7.46 -1.95
CA ASP A 145 8.89 -8.26 -2.23
C ASP A 145 10.11 -7.36 -2.48
N GLY A 146 9.92 -6.28 -3.24
CA GLY A 146 10.98 -5.29 -3.50
C GLY A 146 11.40 -4.55 -2.23
N LEU A 147 10.43 -4.14 -1.43
CA LEU A 147 10.70 -3.44 -0.17
C LEU A 147 11.51 -4.31 0.79
N VAL A 148 11.15 -5.57 0.93
CA VAL A 148 11.89 -6.55 1.75
C VAL A 148 13.32 -6.71 1.24
N ALA A 149 13.49 -6.95 -0.04
CA ALA A 149 14.82 -7.13 -0.64
C ALA A 149 15.70 -5.89 -0.46
N TYR A 150 15.13 -4.71 -0.64
CA TYR A 150 15.87 -3.44 -0.54
C TYR A 150 16.19 -3.04 0.91
N SER A 151 15.48 -3.62 1.88
CA SER A 151 15.65 -3.33 3.31
C SER A 151 16.54 -4.33 4.06
N ARG A 152 17.04 -5.33 3.35
CA ARG A 152 17.96 -6.31 3.93
C ARG A 152 19.36 -5.74 4.16
#